data_3470ec5067262699409fe21f69f807ae
#
_entry.id   3470ec5067262699409fe21f69f807ae
#
_cell.length_a   1.000
_cell.length_b   1.000
_cell.length_c   1.000
_cell.angle_alpha   90.00
_cell.angle_beta   90.00
_cell.angle_gamma   90.00
#
_symmetry.space_group_name_H-M   'P 1'
#
loop_
_entity.id
_entity.type
_entity.pdbx_description
1 polymer ?
#
loop_
_entity_poly.entity_id
_entity_poly.type
_entity_poly.pdbx_seq_one_letter_code
_entity_poly.pdbx_strand_id
1 'polypeptide(L)'
;MGGREWAMLLALAVLWGGSFFFNGVAVRELPSFTLVWLRVAVAAATLLLVLRLLGLHMPTEGRIWAAFFGMGLLNNVLPFALIVWGQHQIASGLASILNATTPLFTVLVAHLLTPDEKLTRLKAAGVAAGFAGAVLMIGPDALGGLGTGVLGQLACLAGALSYAFAGIFGRRFKRIGVTSMATAAGQVSASTLLLLPVMLLVDHPWTLPALRATWGAVVGVGLLSTALAYVLYFRILAAAGATNLLLVTFLIPVSAILLGALVLGEALLPRHFGGMALIGAGLACIDGRLARFLFERHQKRVVHGSLEGFDPQI
;
A
#
# COMPACT_ATOMS: atom_id res chain seq x y z
N MET A 1 12.04 10.11 -14.83
CA MET A 1 11.78 10.86 -13.57
C MET A 1 12.96 11.78 -13.31
N GLY A 2 12.70 13.05 -13.05
CA GLY A 2 13.72 14.01 -12.60
C GLY A 2 13.95 13.90 -11.09
N GLY A 3 14.88 14.70 -10.55
CA GLY A 3 15.22 14.69 -9.12
C GLY A 3 14.03 15.02 -8.21
N ARG A 4 13.12 15.91 -8.66
CA ARG A 4 11.91 16.28 -7.91
C ARG A 4 10.94 15.13 -7.73
N GLU A 5 10.68 14.35 -8.79
CA GLU A 5 9.80 13.19 -8.74
C GLU A 5 10.39 12.09 -7.85
N TRP A 6 11.71 11.88 -7.91
CA TRP A 6 12.41 10.96 -7.01
C TRP A 6 12.30 11.39 -5.55
N ALA A 7 12.51 12.67 -5.25
CA ALA A 7 12.36 13.19 -3.89
C ALA A 7 10.94 12.99 -3.35
N MET A 8 9.91 13.27 -4.16
CA MET A 8 8.51 13.04 -3.78
C MET A 8 8.22 11.54 -3.56
N LEU A 9 8.79 10.65 -4.40
CA LEU A 9 8.60 9.21 -4.28
C LEU A 9 9.24 8.66 -2.99
N LEU A 10 10.46 9.08 -2.69
CA LEU A 10 11.15 8.71 -1.44
C LEU A 10 10.40 9.25 -0.22
N ALA A 11 9.94 10.50 -0.26
CA ALA A 11 9.11 11.05 0.80
C ALA A 11 7.82 10.23 1.00
N LEU A 12 7.13 9.87 -0.08
CA LEU A 12 5.93 9.02 -0.01
C LEU A 12 6.23 7.65 0.57
N ALA A 13 7.37 7.04 0.20
CA ALA A 13 7.80 5.75 0.75
C ALA A 13 8.05 5.81 2.26
N VAL A 14 8.69 6.89 2.73
CA VAL A 14 8.90 7.12 4.17
C VAL A 14 7.59 7.36 4.89
N LEU A 15 6.66 8.15 4.32
CA LEU A 15 5.37 8.42 4.92
C LEU A 15 4.50 7.15 5.02
N TRP A 16 4.48 6.32 3.99
CA TRP A 16 3.70 5.08 4.02
C TRP A 16 4.37 3.98 4.83
N GLY A 17 5.70 3.86 4.79
CA GLY A 17 6.44 2.97 5.70
C GLY A 17 6.30 3.41 7.16
N GLY A 18 6.34 4.72 7.41
CA GLY A 18 6.06 5.32 8.70
C GLY A 18 4.65 5.02 9.23
N SER A 19 3.68 4.73 8.35
CA SER A 19 2.35 4.28 8.77
C SER A 19 2.41 3.01 9.62
N PHE A 20 3.23 2.03 9.22
CA PHE A 20 3.42 0.80 9.99
C PHE A 20 4.09 1.05 11.32
N PHE A 21 5.07 1.94 11.35
CA PHE A 21 5.73 2.39 12.58
C PHE A 21 4.75 3.08 13.55
N PHE A 22 3.99 4.08 13.08
CA PHE A 22 3.01 4.78 13.92
C PHE A 22 1.93 3.83 14.43
N ASN A 23 1.44 2.92 13.59
CA ASN A 23 0.52 1.88 14.03
C ASN A 23 1.18 1.01 15.13
N GLY A 24 2.44 0.56 14.94
CA GLY A 24 3.19 -0.26 15.91
C GLY A 24 3.36 0.41 17.26
N VAL A 25 3.43 1.75 17.30
CA VAL A 25 3.38 2.52 18.55
C VAL A 25 1.98 2.51 19.16
N ALA A 26 0.96 2.84 18.33
CA ALA A 26 -0.39 3.09 18.81
C ALA A 26 -1.16 1.83 19.19
N VAL A 27 -0.92 0.68 18.53
CA VAL A 27 -1.58 -0.61 18.85
C VAL A 27 -1.26 -1.15 20.24
N ARG A 28 -0.22 -0.61 20.91
CA ARG A 28 0.12 -0.99 22.27
C ARG A 28 -0.90 -0.52 23.30
N GLU A 29 -1.67 0.49 22.98
CA GLU A 29 -2.63 1.13 23.89
C GLU A 29 -4.03 1.30 23.30
N LEU A 30 -4.15 1.37 21.97
CA LEU A 30 -5.42 1.58 21.31
C LEU A 30 -5.91 0.32 20.59
N PRO A 31 -7.18 -0.03 20.72
CA PRO A 31 -7.81 -1.08 19.91
C PRO A 31 -7.87 -0.67 18.44
N SER A 32 -8.02 -1.68 17.58
CA SER A 32 -7.87 -1.52 16.13
C SER A 32 -8.83 -0.51 15.52
N PHE A 33 -10.12 -0.57 15.84
CA PHE A 33 -11.11 0.31 15.22
C PHE A 33 -10.97 1.76 15.72
N THR A 34 -10.60 1.96 16.97
CA THR A 34 -10.33 3.30 17.52
C THR A 34 -9.14 3.94 16.81
N LEU A 35 -8.03 3.21 16.66
CA LEU A 35 -6.86 3.72 15.96
C LEU A 35 -7.19 4.06 14.50
N VAL A 36 -7.87 3.16 13.79
CA VAL A 36 -8.21 3.37 12.38
C VAL A 36 -9.21 4.54 12.23
N TRP A 37 -10.19 4.65 13.13
CA TRP A 37 -11.14 5.77 13.12
C TRP A 37 -10.43 7.11 13.32
N LEU A 38 -9.57 7.22 14.33
CA LEU A 38 -8.78 8.42 14.59
C LEU A 38 -7.90 8.78 13.38
N ARG A 39 -7.24 7.78 12.79
CA ARG A 39 -6.44 7.97 11.57
C ARG A 39 -7.24 8.60 10.44
N VAL A 40 -8.39 8.02 10.10
CA VAL A 40 -9.20 8.52 8.97
C VAL A 40 -9.91 9.82 9.31
N ALA A 41 -10.30 10.07 10.57
CA ALA A 41 -10.92 11.31 11.02
C ALA A 41 -9.92 12.48 10.93
N VAL A 42 -8.70 12.32 11.41
CA VAL A 42 -7.62 13.32 11.28
C VAL A 42 -7.33 13.59 9.79
N ALA A 43 -7.23 12.54 8.98
CA ALA A 43 -7.01 12.70 7.54
C ALA A 43 -8.19 13.41 6.84
N ALA A 44 -9.43 13.08 7.19
CA ALA A 44 -10.62 13.72 6.65
C ALA A 44 -10.66 15.21 6.98
N ALA A 45 -10.47 15.57 8.25
CA ALA A 45 -10.42 16.97 8.69
C ALA A 45 -9.32 17.74 7.93
N THR A 46 -8.12 17.15 7.81
CA THR A 46 -6.99 17.76 7.10
C THR A 46 -7.28 17.96 5.61
N LEU A 47 -7.76 16.92 4.91
CA LEU A 47 -8.01 17.01 3.46
C LEU A 47 -9.20 17.91 3.13
N LEU A 48 -10.25 17.93 3.97
CA LEU A 48 -11.37 18.88 3.82
C LEU A 48 -10.89 20.31 4.00
N LEU A 49 -10.03 20.58 4.99
CA LEU A 49 -9.40 21.89 5.17
C LEU A 49 -8.56 22.28 3.95
N VAL A 50 -7.74 21.38 3.44
CA VAL A 50 -6.92 21.62 2.23
C VAL A 50 -7.82 21.93 1.03
N LEU A 51 -8.89 21.16 0.81
CA LEU A 51 -9.85 21.44 -0.26
C LEU A 51 -10.42 22.86 -0.13
N ARG A 52 -10.87 23.23 1.08
CA ARG A 52 -11.44 24.55 1.34
C ARG A 52 -10.44 25.68 1.07
N LEU A 53 -9.17 25.51 1.51
CA LEU A 53 -8.12 26.50 1.29
C LEU A 53 -7.76 26.64 -0.19
N LEU A 54 -7.91 25.57 -0.99
CA LEU A 54 -7.69 25.58 -2.43
C LEU A 54 -8.92 26.06 -3.23
N GLY A 55 -10.02 26.44 -2.57
CA GLY A 55 -11.26 26.84 -3.24
C GLY A 55 -11.97 25.68 -3.96
N LEU A 56 -11.61 24.44 -3.65
CA LEU A 56 -12.22 23.24 -4.23
C LEU A 56 -13.43 22.80 -3.39
N HIS A 57 -14.47 22.29 -4.06
CA HIS A 57 -15.70 21.86 -3.39
C HIS A 57 -15.86 20.34 -3.44
N MET A 58 -16.43 19.79 -2.37
CA MET A 58 -16.85 18.40 -2.35
C MET A 58 -18.13 18.22 -3.18
N PRO A 59 -18.22 17.15 -3.98
CA PRO A 59 -19.48 16.81 -4.63
C PRO A 59 -20.60 16.56 -3.61
N THR A 60 -21.81 17.02 -3.91
CA THR A 60 -22.99 16.86 -3.04
C THR A 60 -23.92 15.73 -3.49
N GLU A 61 -23.66 15.16 -4.67
CA GLU A 61 -24.48 14.12 -5.28
C GLU A 61 -24.43 12.81 -4.50
N GLY A 62 -25.58 12.26 -4.13
CA GLY A 62 -25.70 11.02 -3.36
C GLY A 62 -25.03 9.82 -4.07
N ARG A 63 -25.05 9.76 -5.41
CA ARG A 63 -24.38 8.73 -6.20
C ARG A 63 -22.86 8.76 -6.05
N ILE A 64 -22.27 9.94 -5.98
CA ILE A 64 -20.82 10.12 -5.77
C ILE A 64 -20.46 9.72 -4.34
N TRP A 65 -21.30 10.10 -3.36
CA TRP A 65 -21.10 9.68 -1.97
C TRP A 65 -21.20 8.17 -1.80
N ALA A 66 -22.15 7.49 -2.46
CA ALA A 66 -22.21 6.03 -2.48
C ALA A 66 -20.90 5.41 -3.01
N ALA A 67 -20.28 6.03 -4.04
CA ALA A 67 -18.97 5.60 -4.52
C ALA A 67 -17.86 5.89 -3.50
N PHE A 68 -17.91 7.01 -2.77
CA PHE A 68 -16.97 7.28 -1.67
C PHE A 68 -17.09 6.27 -0.54
N PHE A 69 -18.30 5.87 -0.16
CA PHE A 69 -18.52 4.80 0.83
C PHE A 69 -17.92 3.47 0.37
N GLY A 70 -18.17 3.06 -0.88
CA GLY A 70 -17.56 1.86 -1.43
C GLY A 70 -16.03 1.92 -1.47
N MET A 71 -15.47 3.06 -1.90
CA MET A 71 -14.03 3.28 -1.90
C MET A 71 -13.46 3.33 -0.48
N GLY A 72 -14.13 4.02 0.42
CA GLY A 72 -13.75 4.10 1.84
C GLY A 72 -13.72 2.73 2.50
N LEU A 73 -14.70 1.88 2.21
CA LEU A 73 -14.73 0.51 2.71
C LEU A 73 -13.53 -0.31 2.20
N LEU A 74 -13.31 -0.32 0.88
CA LEU A 74 -12.28 -1.15 0.24
C LEU A 74 -10.86 -0.64 0.44
N ASN A 75 -10.66 0.67 0.50
CA ASN A 75 -9.33 1.28 0.53
C ASN A 75 -8.87 1.76 1.91
N ASN A 76 -9.78 1.88 2.87
CA ASN A 76 -9.45 2.37 4.20
C ASN A 76 -9.98 1.44 5.30
N VAL A 77 -11.31 1.23 5.39
CA VAL A 77 -11.93 0.52 6.53
C VAL A 77 -11.38 -0.90 6.64
N LEU A 78 -11.57 -1.72 5.59
CA LEU A 78 -11.13 -3.10 5.59
C LEU A 78 -9.61 -3.24 5.71
N PRO A 79 -8.79 -2.64 4.82
CA PRO A 79 -7.36 -2.88 4.86
C PRO A 79 -6.71 -2.28 6.11
N PHE A 80 -7.12 -1.09 6.56
CA PHE A 80 -6.51 -0.50 7.75
C PHE A 80 -6.86 -1.31 9.00
N ALA A 81 -8.13 -1.73 9.17
CA ALA A 81 -8.53 -2.55 10.31
C ALA A 81 -7.80 -3.89 10.34
N LEU A 82 -7.70 -4.58 9.19
CA LEU A 82 -7.01 -5.85 9.07
C LEU A 82 -5.50 -5.73 9.33
N ILE A 83 -4.85 -4.70 8.78
CA ILE A 83 -3.42 -4.46 8.98
C ILE A 83 -3.13 -4.05 10.43
N VAL A 84 -3.93 -3.15 11.01
CA VAL A 84 -3.76 -2.71 12.40
C VAL A 84 -4.00 -3.89 13.35
N TRP A 85 -5.06 -4.67 13.12
CA TRP A 85 -5.30 -5.89 13.89
C TRP A 85 -4.14 -6.89 13.76
N GLY A 86 -3.62 -7.07 12.55
CA GLY A 86 -2.44 -7.89 12.30
C GLY A 86 -1.23 -7.40 13.09
N GLN A 87 -1.00 -6.09 13.18
CA GLN A 87 0.12 -5.49 13.90
C GLN A 87 0.04 -5.64 15.44
N HIS A 88 -1.09 -6.04 16.01
CA HIS A 88 -1.12 -6.54 17.40
C HIS A 88 -0.40 -7.89 17.56
N GLN A 89 -0.21 -8.64 16.47
CA GLN A 89 0.30 -10.01 16.46
C GLN A 89 1.68 -10.14 15.81
N ILE A 90 2.06 -9.21 14.92
CA ILE A 90 3.29 -9.27 14.13
C ILE A 90 3.99 -7.90 14.08
N ALA A 91 5.31 -7.94 13.84
CA ALA A 91 6.13 -6.74 13.69
C ALA A 91 5.70 -5.86 12.51
N SER A 92 5.89 -4.55 12.65
CA SER A 92 5.55 -3.53 11.65
C SER A 92 6.27 -3.77 10.31
N GLY A 93 7.55 -4.16 10.37
CA GLY A 93 8.33 -4.52 9.18
C GLY A 93 7.71 -5.70 8.43
N LEU A 94 7.30 -6.77 9.14
CA LEU A 94 6.66 -7.94 8.54
C LEU A 94 5.31 -7.58 7.91
N ALA A 95 4.47 -6.80 8.60
CA ALA A 95 3.19 -6.32 8.08
C ALA A 95 3.38 -5.51 6.78
N SER A 96 4.41 -4.66 6.71
CA SER A 96 4.71 -3.87 5.51
C SER A 96 5.13 -4.72 4.31
N ILE A 97 5.93 -5.78 4.54
CA ILE A 97 6.34 -6.70 3.46
C ILE A 97 5.14 -7.47 2.93
N LEU A 98 4.27 -7.97 3.81
CA LEU A 98 3.04 -8.66 3.40
C LEU A 98 2.10 -7.71 2.63
N ASN A 99 2.00 -6.46 3.05
CA ASN A 99 1.24 -5.46 2.31
C ASN A 99 1.82 -5.14 0.92
N ALA A 100 3.14 -5.31 0.72
CA ALA A 100 3.78 -5.16 -0.59
C ALA A 100 3.36 -6.23 -1.61
N THR A 101 2.58 -7.24 -1.22
CA THR A 101 1.91 -8.19 -2.13
C THR A 101 0.69 -7.58 -2.85
N THR A 102 0.25 -6.38 -2.48
CA THR A 102 -0.89 -5.69 -3.11
C THR A 102 -0.85 -5.71 -4.65
N PRO A 103 0.27 -5.39 -5.33
CA PRO A 103 0.32 -5.46 -6.79
C PRO A 103 0.14 -6.88 -7.34
N LEU A 104 0.53 -7.92 -6.60
CA LEU A 104 0.31 -9.32 -7.00
C LEU A 104 -1.19 -9.62 -7.04
N PHE A 105 -1.90 -9.28 -5.97
CA PHE A 105 -3.36 -9.38 -5.93
C PHE A 105 -4.03 -8.51 -6.99
N THR A 106 -3.50 -7.30 -7.24
CA THR A 106 -4.07 -6.39 -8.25
C THR A 106 -4.03 -7.00 -9.64
N VAL A 107 -2.94 -7.70 -10.01
CA VAL A 107 -2.84 -8.40 -11.29
C VAL A 107 -3.89 -9.51 -11.42
N LEU A 108 -4.13 -10.27 -10.34
CA LEU A 108 -5.14 -11.33 -10.32
C LEU A 108 -6.56 -10.75 -10.40
N VAL A 109 -6.87 -9.76 -9.57
CA VAL A 109 -8.20 -9.11 -9.55
C VAL A 109 -8.48 -8.40 -10.88
N ALA A 110 -7.48 -7.74 -11.47
CA ALA A 110 -7.62 -7.11 -12.79
C ALA A 110 -7.87 -8.16 -13.88
N HIS A 111 -7.14 -9.28 -13.87
CA HIS A 111 -7.36 -10.38 -14.83
C HIS A 111 -8.80 -10.92 -14.78
N LEU A 112 -9.36 -11.05 -13.57
CA LEU A 112 -10.70 -11.60 -13.37
C LEU A 112 -11.80 -10.57 -13.69
N LEU A 113 -11.62 -9.30 -13.27
CA LEU A 113 -12.67 -8.30 -13.27
C LEU A 113 -12.60 -7.29 -14.42
N THR A 114 -11.50 -7.26 -15.19
CA THR A 114 -11.36 -6.30 -16.29
C THR A 114 -11.06 -7.00 -17.62
N PRO A 115 -11.59 -6.50 -18.76
CA PRO A 115 -11.29 -7.07 -20.06
C PRO A 115 -9.91 -6.68 -20.61
N ASP A 116 -9.38 -5.54 -20.16
CA ASP A 116 -8.19 -4.86 -20.69
C ASP A 116 -6.88 -5.31 -20.03
N GLU A 117 -6.93 -5.89 -18.81
CA GLU A 117 -5.73 -6.30 -18.09
C GLU A 117 -5.68 -7.82 -17.87
N LYS A 118 -5.17 -8.54 -18.87
CA LYS A 118 -5.06 -10.01 -18.80
C LYS A 118 -3.69 -10.47 -18.29
N LEU A 119 -3.70 -11.63 -17.64
CA LEU A 119 -2.52 -12.27 -17.10
C LEU A 119 -1.66 -12.81 -18.25
N THR A 120 -0.43 -12.32 -18.35
CA THR A 120 0.59 -12.88 -19.26
C THR A 120 1.41 -13.94 -18.54
N ARG A 121 2.16 -14.79 -19.28
CA ARG A 121 3.05 -15.82 -18.70
C ARG A 121 4.05 -15.21 -17.71
N LEU A 122 4.63 -14.05 -18.03
CA LEU A 122 5.59 -13.37 -17.16
C LEU A 122 4.91 -12.84 -15.89
N LYS A 123 3.71 -12.24 -16.01
CA LYS A 123 2.92 -11.81 -14.85
C LYS A 123 2.53 -13.01 -13.98
N ALA A 124 2.14 -14.15 -14.59
CA ALA A 124 1.80 -15.38 -13.85
C ALA A 124 2.99 -15.90 -13.05
N ALA A 125 4.19 -15.97 -13.68
CA ALA A 125 5.42 -16.34 -12.98
C ALA A 125 5.75 -15.38 -11.83
N GLY A 126 5.58 -14.06 -12.04
CA GLY A 126 5.78 -13.05 -11.02
C GLY A 126 4.81 -13.20 -9.85
N VAL A 127 3.54 -13.46 -10.12
CA VAL A 127 2.52 -13.73 -9.09
C VAL A 127 2.89 -15.00 -8.31
N ALA A 128 3.25 -16.09 -8.98
CA ALA A 128 3.65 -17.34 -8.33
C ALA A 128 4.87 -17.16 -7.42
N ALA A 129 5.92 -16.46 -7.91
CA ALA A 129 7.11 -16.14 -7.11
C ALA A 129 6.76 -15.28 -5.88
N GLY A 130 5.94 -14.26 -6.06
CA GLY A 130 5.54 -13.38 -4.96
C GLY A 130 4.73 -14.11 -3.88
N PHE A 131 3.78 -14.96 -4.25
CA PHE A 131 3.04 -15.78 -3.27
C PHE A 131 3.92 -16.85 -2.62
N ALA A 132 4.86 -17.46 -3.34
CA ALA A 132 5.86 -18.33 -2.75
C ALA A 132 6.69 -17.60 -1.68
N GLY A 133 7.03 -16.33 -1.93
CA GLY A 133 7.66 -15.45 -0.94
C GLY A 133 6.81 -15.24 0.30
N ALA A 134 5.50 -14.97 0.15
CA ALA A 134 4.59 -14.83 1.29
C ALA A 134 4.49 -16.13 2.10
N VAL A 135 4.38 -17.28 1.43
CA VAL A 135 4.37 -18.62 2.09
C VAL A 135 5.67 -18.86 2.86
N LEU A 136 6.84 -18.55 2.25
CA LEU A 136 8.13 -18.68 2.92
C LEU A 136 8.21 -17.83 4.20
N MET A 137 7.63 -16.62 4.19
CA MET A 137 7.61 -15.72 5.35
C MET A 137 6.73 -16.25 6.48
N ILE A 138 5.56 -16.78 6.15
CA ILE A 138 4.65 -17.44 7.12
C ILE A 138 5.39 -18.62 7.76
N GLY A 139 6.10 -19.40 6.95
CA GLY A 139 6.97 -20.49 7.38
C GLY A 139 6.21 -21.70 7.96
N PRO A 140 6.93 -22.61 8.63
CA PRO A 140 6.37 -23.85 9.17
C PRO A 140 5.39 -23.64 10.34
N ASP A 141 5.34 -22.44 10.91
CA ASP A 141 4.42 -22.11 12.00
C ASP A 141 2.95 -22.35 11.61
N ALA A 142 2.63 -22.21 10.30
CA ALA A 142 1.30 -22.53 9.77
C ALA A 142 0.96 -24.04 9.85
N LEU A 143 1.95 -24.92 9.90
CA LEU A 143 1.75 -26.37 9.97
C LEU A 143 1.45 -26.84 11.40
N GLY A 144 1.89 -26.08 12.41
CA GLY A 144 1.61 -26.35 13.84
C GLY A 144 0.24 -25.87 14.31
N GLY A 145 -0.56 -25.30 13.41
CA GLY A 145 -1.87 -24.69 13.69
C GLY A 145 -1.87 -23.19 13.41
N LEU A 146 -3.08 -22.62 13.31
CA LEU A 146 -3.25 -21.17 13.09
C LEU A 146 -3.04 -20.40 14.41
N GLY A 147 -1.79 -20.24 14.82
CA GLY A 147 -1.44 -19.34 15.92
C GLY A 147 -1.74 -17.87 15.58
N THR A 148 -1.76 -17.00 16.61
CA THR A 148 -2.10 -15.59 16.46
C THR A 148 -1.21 -14.87 15.45
N GLY A 149 0.09 -15.18 15.41
CA GLY A 149 1.02 -14.61 14.43
C GLY A 149 0.68 -14.96 12.98
N VAL A 150 0.22 -16.20 12.70
CA VAL A 150 -0.22 -16.61 11.37
C VAL A 150 -1.50 -15.88 10.97
N LEU A 151 -2.46 -15.76 11.89
CA LEU A 151 -3.69 -15.00 11.65
C LEU A 151 -3.41 -13.52 11.36
N GLY A 152 -2.45 -12.91 12.09
CA GLY A 152 -1.99 -11.55 11.83
C GLY A 152 -1.41 -11.37 10.43
N GLN A 153 -0.61 -12.34 9.96
CA GLN A 153 -0.07 -12.33 8.61
C GLN A 153 -1.17 -12.48 7.54
N LEU A 154 -2.12 -13.40 7.74
CA LEU A 154 -3.25 -13.58 6.84
C LEU A 154 -4.15 -12.34 6.78
N ALA A 155 -4.35 -11.66 7.91
CA ALA A 155 -5.08 -10.38 7.94
C ALA A 155 -4.38 -9.30 7.10
N CYS A 156 -3.05 -9.19 7.17
CA CYS A 156 -2.30 -8.26 6.31
C CYS A 156 -2.44 -8.61 4.81
N LEU A 157 -2.40 -9.90 4.45
CA LEU A 157 -2.64 -10.35 3.07
C LEU A 157 -4.08 -10.05 2.61
N ALA A 158 -5.07 -10.24 3.49
CA ALA A 158 -6.47 -9.88 3.20
C ALA A 158 -6.63 -8.36 3.02
N GLY A 159 -5.89 -7.55 3.79
CA GLY A 159 -5.80 -6.10 3.60
C GLY A 159 -5.22 -5.73 2.23
N ALA A 160 -4.13 -6.40 1.81
CA ALA A 160 -3.53 -6.23 0.49
C ALA A 160 -4.49 -6.61 -0.65
N LEU A 161 -5.27 -7.68 -0.48
CA LEU A 161 -6.32 -8.06 -1.42
C LEU A 161 -7.43 -6.99 -1.49
N SER A 162 -7.83 -6.42 -0.36
CA SER A 162 -8.82 -5.33 -0.33
C SER A 162 -8.33 -4.12 -1.11
N TYR A 163 -7.06 -3.73 -0.99
CA TYR A 163 -6.46 -2.67 -1.82
C TYR A 163 -6.49 -3.01 -3.31
N ALA A 164 -6.31 -4.26 -3.69
CA ALA A 164 -6.41 -4.68 -5.10
C ALA A 164 -7.82 -4.43 -5.66
N PHE A 165 -8.87 -4.78 -4.92
CA PHE A 165 -10.26 -4.46 -5.28
C PHE A 165 -10.49 -2.94 -5.31
N ALA A 166 -9.95 -2.19 -4.34
CA ALA A 166 -10.05 -0.73 -4.31
C ALA A 166 -9.43 -0.10 -5.55
N GLY A 167 -8.29 -0.61 -6.03
CA GLY A 167 -7.62 -0.13 -7.25
C GLY A 167 -8.51 -0.24 -8.49
N ILE A 168 -9.20 -1.36 -8.66
CA ILE A 168 -10.15 -1.56 -9.77
C ILE A 168 -11.41 -0.70 -9.58
N PHE A 169 -11.97 -0.70 -8.37
CA PHE A 169 -13.13 0.10 -8.03
C PHE A 169 -12.88 1.61 -8.23
N GLY A 170 -11.68 2.08 -7.91
CA GLY A 170 -11.28 3.49 -8.01
C GLY A 170 -11.28 4.06 -9.43
N ARG A 171 -11.15 3.20 -10.47
CA ARG A 171 -11.19 3.64 -11.88
C ARG A 171 -12.47 4.39 -12.25
N ARG A 172 -13.57 4.13 -11.52
CA ARG A 172 -14.86 4.79 -11.74
C ARG A 172 -14.82 6.30 -11.51
N PHE A 173 -13.99 6.79 -10.56
CA PHE A 173 -13.93 8.22 -10.24
C PHE A 173 -13.48 9.06 -11.43
N LYS A 174 -12.52 8.56 -12.22
CA LYS A 174 -12.11 9.19 -13.47
C LYS A 174 -13.29 9.26 -14.48
N ARG A 175 -14.12 8.21 -14.56
CA ARG A 175 -15.25 8.15 -15.48
C ARG A 175 -16.37 9.10 -15.10
N ILE A 176 -16.59 9.35 -13.82
CA ILE A 176 -17.62 10.27 -13.31
C ILE A 176 -17.09 11.68 -13.08
N GLY A 177 -15.85 11.99 -13.51
CA GLY A 177 -15.28 13.34 -13.46
C GLY A 177 -14.92 13.86 -12.07
N VAL A 178 -14.81 12.98 -11.06
CA VAL A 178 -14.43 13.39 -9.70
C VAL A 178 -12.91 13.55 -9.63
N THR A 179 -12.45 14.71 -9.13
CA THR A 179 -11.03 14.98 -8.98
C THR A 179 -10.37 14.04 -7.97
N SER A 180 -9.09 13.77 -8.15
CA SER A 180 -8.33 12.90 -7.26
C SER A 180 -8.32 13.41 -5.80
N MET A 181 -8.26 14.73 -5.61
CA MET A 181 -8.28 15.34 -4.28
C MET A 181 -9.66 15.17 -3.61
N ALA A 182 -10.77 15.36 -4.35
CA ALA A 182 -12.11 15.11 -3.85
C ALA A 182 -12.33 13.61 -3.55
N THR A 183 -11.75 12.73 -4.37
CA THR A 183 -11.77 11.27 -4.12
C THR A 183 -11.05 10.93 -2.82
N ALA A 184 -9.86 11.50 -2.58
CA ALA A 184 -9.12 11.27 -1.33
C ALA A 184 -9.91 11.76 -0.10
N ALA A 185 -10.39 13.00 -0.13
CA ALA A 185 -11.17 13.56 0.98
C ALA A 185 -12.49 12.81 1.19
N GLY A 186 -13.21 12.49 0.10
CA GLY A 186 -14.49 11.80 0.15
C GLY A 186 -14.39 10.39 0.72
N GLN A 187 -13.40 9.60 0.30
CA GLN A 187 -13.21 8.23 0.82
C GLN A 187 -12.85 8.21 2.30
N VAL A 188 -11.96 9.09 2.79
CA VAL A 188 -11.62 9.13 4.23
C VAL A 188 -12.77 9.68 5.07
N SER A 189 -13.56 10.65 4.56
CA SER A 189 -14.77 11.13 5.21
C SER A 189 -15.83 10.02 5.33
N ALA A 190 -16.08 9.30 4.25
CA ALA A 190 -16.98 8.15 4.25
C ALA A 190 -16.50 7.05 5.22
N SER A 191 -15.17 6.79 5.26
CA SER A 191 -14.58 5.83 6.20
C SER A 191 -14.76 6.24 7.66
N THR A 192 -14.64 7.53 7.95
CA THR A 192 -14.89 8.09 9.30
C THR A 192 -16.32 7.83 9.74
N LEU A 193 -17.28 8.03 8.83
CA LEU A 193 -18.71 7.77 9.11
C LEU A 193 -19.00 6.28 9.29
N LEU A 194 -18.39 5.40 8.45
CA LEU A 194 -18.56 3.94 8.54
C LEU A 194 -17.98 3.37 9.84
N LEU A 195 -16.81 3.83 10.24
CA LEU A 195 -16.10 3.32 11.42
C LEU A 195 -16.63 3.85 12.73
N LEU A 196 -17.30 5.02 12.75
CA LEU A 196 -17.78 5.62 13.97
C LEU A 196 -18.66 4.67 14.80
N PRO A 197 -19.74 4.07 14.25
CA PRO A 197 -20.55 3.14 15.02
C PRO A 197 -19.77 1.88 15.44
N VAL A 198 -18.87 1.36 14.58
CA VAL A 198 -18.08 0.17 14.90
C VAL A 198 -17.15 0.45 16.09
N MET A 199 -16.43 1.58 16.06
CA MET A 199 -15.54 2.01 17.14
C MET A 199 -16.32 2.19 18.47
N LEU A 200 -17.47 2.85 18.42
CA LEU A 200 -18.26 3.10 19.62
C LEU A 200 -18.84 1.83 20.24
N LEU A 201 -19.25 0.87 19.41
CA LEU A 201 -19.91 -0.37 19.86
C LEU A 201 -18.94 -1.50 20.21
N VAL A 202 -17.77 -1.52 19.62
CA VAL A 202 -16.79 -2.61 19.78
C VAL A 202 -15.66 -2.23 20.73
N ASP A 203 -15.05 -1.07 20.51
CA ASP A 203 -13.83 -0.67 21.23
C ASP A 203 -14.08 0.12 22.51
N HIS A 204 -15.24 0.76 22.66
CA HIS A 204 -15.60 1.58 23.83
C HIS A 204 -14.51 2.61 24.21
N PRO A 205 -14.17 3.57 23.33
CA PRO A 205 -12.94 4.39 23.40
C PRO A 205 -12.88 5.32 24.63
N TRP A 206 -13.99 5.56 25.33
CA TRP A 206 -14.04 6.40 26.54
C TRP A 206 -13.38 5.80 27.77
N THR A 207 -12.96 4.54 27.72
CA THR A 207 -12.31 3.84 28.83
C THR A 207 -10.79 3.79 28.69
N LEU A 208 -10.23 4.36 27.61
CA LEU A 208 -8.83 4.15 27.23
C LEU A 208 -7.94 5.31 27.68
N PRO A 209 -7.02 5.10 28.62
CA PRO A 209 -5.92 6.03 28.87
C PRO A 209 -4.89 5.89 27.73
N ALA A 210 -4.51 6.98 27.07
CA ALA A 210 -3.48 6.96 26.06
C ALA A 210 -2.34 7.92 26.40
N LEU A 211 -1.10 7.42 26.29
CA LEU A 211 0.11 8.20 26.52
C LEU A 211 0.33 9.24 25.40
N ARG A 212 1.18 10.24 25.68
CA ARG A 212 1.53 11.28 24.70
C ARG A 212 2.13 10.71 23.40
N ALA A 213 2.92 9.62 23.51
CA ALA A 213 3.51 8.95 22.36
C ALA A 213 2.43 8.37 21.43
N THR A 214 1.39 7.78 21.98
CA THR A 214 0.25 7.22 21.24
C THR A 214 -0.51 8.30 20.50
N TRP A 215 -0.79 9.45 21.13
CA TRP A 215 -1.42 10.59 20.45
C TRP A 215 -0.52 11.16 19.34
N GLY A 216 0.80 11.23 19.57
CA GLY A 216 1.77 11.60 18.54
C GLY A 216 1.73 10.65 17.34
N ALA A 217 1.64 9.34 17.61
CA ALA A 217 1.52 8.33 16.55
C ALA A 217 0.18 8.45 15.78
N VAL A 218 -0.93 8.69 16.46
CA VAL A 218 -2.25 8.92 15.84
C VAL A 218 -2.22 10.14 14.91
N VAL A 219 -1.70 11.27 15.38
CA VAL A 219 -1.54 12.46 14.54
C VAL A 219 -0.59 12.18 13.37
N GLY A 220 0.53 11.51 13.62
CA GLY A 220 1.50 11.12 12.59
C GLY A 220 0.86 10.25 11.50
N VAL A 221 0.13 9.21 11.87
CA VAL A 221 -0.49 8.31 10.87
C VAL A 221 -1.63 9.00 10.11
N GLY A 222 -2.43 9.84 10.76
CA GLY A 222 -3.54 10.57 10.13
C GLY A 222 -3.06 11.70 9.22
N LEU A 223 -2.19 12.56 9.74
CA LEU A 223 -1.72 13.75 9.03
C LEU A 223 -0.65 13.42 7.99
N LEU A 224 0.42 12.71 8.41
CA LEU A 224 1.57 12.46 7.55
C LEU A 224 1.34 11.26 6.62
N SER A 225 1.03 10.09 7.19
CA SER A 225 0.94 8.85 6.42
C SER A 225 -0.40 8.67 5.69
N THR A 226 -1.38 9.55 5.91
CA THR A 226 -2.66 9.49 5.19
C THR A 226 -2.92 10.78 4.42
N ALA A 227 -3.12 11.92 5.06
CA ALA A 227 -3.47 13.16 4.37
C ALA A 227 -2.36 13.66 3.44
N LEU A 228 -1.15 13.91 3.99
CA LEU A 228 -0.01 14.39 3.20
C LEU A 228 0.43 13.35 2.16
N ALA A 229 0.43 12.08 2.52
CA ALA A 229 0.76 11.00 1.60
C ALA A 229 -0.18 10.96 0.39
N TYR A 230 -1.48 11.16 0.55
CA TYR A 230 -2.41 11.26 -0.59
C TYR A 230 -2.12 12.47 -1.47
N VAL A 231 -1.78 13.62 -0.89
CA VAL A 231 -1.38 14.79 -1.69
C VAL A 231 -0.15 14.49 -2.55
N LEU A 232 0.89 13.87 -1.96
CA LEU A 232 2.09 13.46 -2.70
C LEU A 232 1.79 12.40 -3.75
N TYR A 233 1.02 11.38 -3.39
CA TYR A 233 0.59 10.30 -4.30
C TYR A 233 -0.02 10.88 -5.58
N PHE A 234 -0.99 11.77 -5.46
CA PHE A 234 -1.65 12.34 -6.63
C PHE A 234 -0.75 13.30 -7.42
N ARG A 235 0.17 14.02 -6.77
CA ARG A 235 1.18 14.82 -7.45
C ARG A 235 2.14 13.96 -8.27
N ILE A 236 2.61 12.85 -7.70
CA ILE A 236 3.49 11.91 -8.41
C ILE A 236 2.73 11.24 -9.55
N LEU A 237 1.48 10.82 -9.32
CA LEU A 237 0.64 10.21 -10.34
C LEU A 237 0.45 11.14 -11.55
N ALA A 238 0.23 12.43 -11.31
CA ALA A 238 0.07 13.42 -12.36
C ALA A 238 1.37 13.74 -13.10
N ALA A 239 2.51 13.82 -12.38
CA ALA A 239 3.79 14.24 -12.96
C ALA A 239 4.58 13.08 -13.58
N ALA A 240 4.58 11.91 -12.95
CA ALA A 240 5.43 10.77 -13.31
C ALA A 240 4.64 9.54 -13.83
N GLY A 241 3.32 9.55 -13.67
CA GLY A 241 2.44 8.46 -14.10
C GLY A 241 2.41 7.27 -13.15
N ALA A 242 1.42 6.38 -13.36
CA ALA A 242 1.15 5.25 -12.48
C ALA A 242 2.31 4.24 -12.40
N THR A 243 2.97 3.98 -13.52
CA THR A 243 4.08 3.01 -13.58
C THR A 243 5.26 3.41 -12.69
N ASN A 244 5.61 4.71 -12.66
CA ASN A 244 6.67 5.21 -11.80
C ASN A 244 6.25 5.24 -10.32
N LEU A 245 5.00 5.57 -10.07
CA LEU A 245 4.43 5.56 -8.72
C LEU A 245 4.47 4.18 -8.08
N LEU A 246 4.29 3.09 -8.85
CA LEU A 246 4.39 1.71 -8.34
C LEU A 246 5.73 1.37 -7.70
N LEU A 247 6.81 2.10 -8.03
CA LEU A 247 8.12 1.90 -7.38
C LEU A 247 8.07 2.13 -5.86
N VAL A 248 7.10 2.91 -5.38
CA VAL A 248 6.92 3.14 -3.94
C VAL A 248 6.69 1.84 -3.18
N THR A 249 6.03 0.84 -3.79
CA THR A 249 5.73 -0.45 -3.14
C THR A 249 6.98 -1.23 -2.75
N PHE A 250 8.09 -1.06 -3.48
CA PHE A 250 9.39 -1.65 -3.14
C PHE A 250 10.10 -0.90 -2.00
N LEU A 251 9.82 0.38 -1.86
CA LEU A 251 10.50 1.26 -0.90
C LEU A 251 9.79 1.31 0.46
N ILE A 252 8.49 1.06 0.50
CA ILE A 252 7.70 1.04 1.75
C ILE A 252 8.25 0.05 2.77
N PRO A 253 8.53 -1.24 2.43
CA PRO A 253 9.09 -2.18 3.40
C PRO A 253 10.44 -1.73 3.94
N VAL A 254 11.29 -1.13 3.10
CA VAL A 254 12.62 -0.65 3.54
C VAL A 254 12.47 0.39 4.65
N SER A 255 11.64 1.40 4.46
CA SER A 255 11.42 2.44 5.47
C SER A 255 10.69 1.91 6.71
N ALA A 256 9.72 1.00 6.56
CA ALA A 256 9.02 0.40 7.69
C ALA A 256 9.95 -0.49 8.54
N ILE A 257 10.80 -1.29 7.90
CA ILE A 257 11.79 -2.15 8.57
C ILE A 257 12.81 -1.29 9.33
N LEU A 258 13.35 -0.24 8.70
CA LEU A 258 14.31 0.64 9.34
C LEU A 258 13.71 1.33 10.57
N LEU A 259 12.50 1.87 10.47
CA LEU A 259 11.82 2.50 11.60
C LEU A 259 11.45 1.48 12.69
N GLY A 260 10.96 0.30 12.32
CA GLY A 260 10.63 -0.78 13.25
C GLY A 260 11.87 -1.28 14.01
N ALA A 261 12.97 -1.54 13.30
CA ALA A 261 14.20 -2.01 13.91
C ALA A 261 14.88 -0.96 14.79
N LEU A 262 15.04 0.28 14.28
CA LEU A 262 15.81 1.33 14.97
C LEU A 262 15.07 1.96 16.14
N VAL A 263 13.73 2.04 16.09
CA VAL A 263 12.93 2.77 17.08
C VAL A 263 12.09 1.84 17.95
N LEU A 264 11.52 0.77 17.38
CA LEU A 264 10.67 -0.16 18.13
C LEU A 264 11.42 -1.39 18.63
N GLY A 265 12.69 -1.59 18.21
CA GLY A 265 13.49 -2.77 18.56
C GLY A 265 12.98 -4.07 17.92
N GLU A 266 12.24 -3.97 16.80
CA GLU A 266 11.70 -5.13 16.09
C GLU A 266 12.82 -5.92 15.40
N ALA A 267 12.77 -7.26 15.51
CA ALA A 267 13.68 -8.17 14.82
C ALA A 267 12.97 -8.92 13.71
N LEU A 268 13.64 -9.06 12.56
CA LEU A 268 13.18 -9.88 11.45
C LEU A 268 13.96 -11.21 11.43
N LEU A 269 13.26 -12.29 11.16
CA LEU A 269 13.87 -13.60 10.96
C LEU A 269 14.51 -13.70 9.55
N PRO A 270 15.55 -14.53 9.34
CA PRO A 270 16.17 -14.72 8.04
C PRO A 270 15.19 -15.10 6.92
N ARG A 271 14.15 -15.89 7.23
CA ARG A 271 13.09 -16.26 6.27
C ARG A 271 12.30 -15.05 5.75
N HIS A 272 12.19 -13.96 6.53
CA HIS A 272 11.50 -12.75 6.11
C HIS A 272 12.28 -12.04 4.99
N PHE A 273 13.61 -12.04 5.04
CA PHE A 273 14.46 -11.49 3.97
C PHE A 273 14.36 -12.34 2.69
N GLY A 274 14.33 -13.67 2.81
CA GLY A 274 14.11 -14.58 1.68
C GLY A 274 12.76 -14.36 1.00
N GLY A 275 11.70 -14.25 1.82
CA GLY A 275 10.35 -13.97 1.33
C GLY A 275 10.25 -12.59 0.67
N MET A 276 10.87 -11.56 1.25
CA MET A 276 10.94 -10.23 0.67
C MET A 276 11.64 -10.21 -0.68
N ALA A 277 12.75 -10.96 -0.82
CA ALA A 277 13.46 -11.07 -2.08
C ALA A 277 12.59 -11.73 -3.17
N LEU A 278 11.83 -12.79 -2.83
CA LEU A 278 10.89 -13.44 -3.75
C LEU A 278 9.72 -12.54 -4.15
N ILE A 279 9.14 -11.80 -3.19
CA ILE A 279 8.08 -10.81 -3.47
C ILE A 279 8.64 -9.71 -4.40
N GLY A 280 9.85 -9.19 -4.11
CA GLY A 280 10.51 -8.20 -4.93
C GLY A 280 10.78 -8.69 -6.36
N ALA A 281 11.27 -9.92 -6.52
CA ALA A 281 11.47 -10.56 -7.83
C ALA A 281 10.15 -10.72 -8.59
N GLY A 282 9.08 -11.16 -7.89
CA GLY A 282 7.73 -11.26 -8.46
C GLY A 282 7.20 -9.92 -8.96
N LEU A 283 7.35 -8.86 -8.18
CA LEU A 283 6.97 -7.51 -8.57
C LEU A 283 7.79 -6.99 -9.77
N ALA A 284 9.09 -7.26 -9.81
CA ALA A 284 9.95 -6.90 -10.94
C ALA A 284 9.53 -7.59 -12.25
N CYS A 285 9.09 -8.85 -12.18
CA CYS A 285 8.51 -9.56 -13.32
C CYS A 285 7.19 -8.94 -13.79
N ILE A 286 6.33 -8.49 -12.85
CA ILE A 286 5.04 -7.85 -13.18
C ILE A 286 5.25 -6.47 -13.81
N ASP A 287 6.19 -5.68 -13.30
CA ASP A 287 6.49 -4.33 -13.81
C ASP A 287 7.02 -4.36 -15.25
N GLY A 288 7.66 -5.45 -15.66
CA GLY A 288 8.15 -5.68 -17.03
C GLY A 288 9.34 -4.80 -17.45
N ARG A 289 9.86 -3.91 -16.60
CA ARG A 289 11.04 -3.08 -16.91
C ARG A 289 12.29 -3.93 -17.05
N LEU A 290 12.45 -4.93 -16.17
CA LEU A 290 13.59 -5.85 -16.23
C LEU A 290 13.61 -6.64 -17.54
N ALA A 291 12.44 -7.11 -17.99
CA ALA A 291 12.32 -7.83 -19.26
C ALA A 291 12.69 -6.94 -20.46
N ARG A 292 12.21 -5.68 -20.47
CA ARG A 292 12.57 -4.69 -21.51
C ARG A 292 14.06 -4.40 -21.51
N PHE A 293 14.65 -4.16 -20.35
CA PHE A 293 16.09 -3.91 -20.22
C PHE A 293 16.97 -5.08 -20.70
N LEU A 294 16.58 -6.32 -20.37
CA LEU A 294 17.26 -7.52 -20.84
C LEU A 294 17.11 -7.71 -22.35
N PHE A 295 15.93 -7.44 -22.90
CA PHE A 295 15.66 -7.54 -24.34
C PHE A 295 16.45 -6.49 -25.13
N GLU A 296 16.51 -5.25 -24.67
CA GLU A 296 17.32 -4.18 -25.30
C GLU A 296 18.83 -4.49 -25.24
N ARG A 297 19.31 -5.06 -24.13
CA ARG A 297 20.71 -5.52 -24.06
C ARG A 297 20.99 -6.67 -25.01
N HIS A 298 20.06 -7.59 -25.17
CA HIS A 298 20.21 -8.70 -26.10
C HIS A 298 20.24 -8.20 -27.55
N GLN A 299 19.34 -7.31 -27.94
CA GLN A 299 19.35 -6.69 -29.27
C GLN A 299 20.66 -5.94 -29.56
N LYS A 300 21.17 -5.15 -28.60
CA LYS A 300 22.44 -4.44 -28.75
C LYS A 300 23.63 -5.39 -28.93
N ARG A 301 23.63 -6.54 -28.25
CA ARG A 301 24.68 -7.59 -28.44
C ARG A 301 24.61 -8.24 -29.81
N VAL A 302 23.40 -8.55 -30.28
CA VAL A 302 23.20 -9.17 -31.61
C VAL A 302 23.62 -8.21 -32.73
N VAL A 303 23.26 -6.92 -32.62
CA VAL A 303 23.67 -5.92 -33.61
C VAL A 303 25.17 -5.65 -33.57
N HIS A 304 25.82 -5.63 -32.42
CA HIS A 304 27.29 -5.46 -32.33
C HIS A 304 28.03 -6.67 -32.85
N GLY A 305 27.59 -7.89 -32.55
CA GLY A 305 28.20 -9.11 -33.07
C GLY A 305 28.03 -9.31 -34.58
N SER A 306 26.97 -8.74 -35.19
CA SER A 306 26.78 -8.75 -36.64
C SER A 306 27.66 -7.71 -37.38
N LEU A 307 28.11 -6.65 -36.70
CA LEU A 307 29.02 -5.65 -37.27
C LEU A 307 30.50 -6.03 -37.16
N GLU A 308 30.87 -6.86 -36.17
CA GLU A 308 32.24 -7.40 -36.05
C GLU A 308 32.52 -8.56 -36.99
N GLY A 309 31.48 -9.19 -37.58
CA GLY A 309 31.58 -10.25 -38.57
C GLY A 309 31.70 -9.77 -40.03
N PHE A 310 31.67 -8.47 -40.28
CA PHE A 310 31.84 -7.90 -41.62
C PHE A 310 33.28 -7.45 -41.81
N ASP A 311 34.13 -8.40 -42.28
CA ASP A 311 35.51 -8.11 -42.70
C ASP A 311 35.45 -7.41 -44.08
N PRO A 312 35.92 -6.15 -44.24
CA PRO A 312 35.83 -5.43 -45.50
C PRO A 312 36.97 -5.74 -46.47
N GLN A 313 37.54 -6.98 -46.39
CA GLN A 313 38.57 -7.42 -47.33
C GLN A 313 38.11 -8.62 -48.19
N ILE A 314 37.15 -8.38 -49.12
CA ILE A 314 37.00 -9.15 -50.37
C ILE A 314 36.59 -8.17 -51.48
#